data_7a59a4e7324a151d65d5ca5a79c36445
#
_entry.id   7a59a4e7324a151d65d5ca5a79c36445
#
_cell.length_a   1.000
_cell.length_b   1.000
_cell.length_c   1.000
_cell.angle_alpha   90.00
_cell.angle_beta   90.00
_cell.angle_gamma   90.00
#
_symmetry.space_group_name_H-M   'P 1'
#
loop_
_entity.id
_entity.type
_entity.pdbx_description
1 polymer ?
#
loop_
_entity_poly.entity_id
_entity_poly.type
_entity_poly.pdbx_seq_one_letter_code
_entity_poly.pdbx_strand_id
1 'polypeptide(L)'
;MDGSDKGRVLIAGGGIAGLATRRALQRRGIPSLTLERRSEAADGGLAINLPGNAVQALGQLGLAESLRQVGSPVRRREYRTERGRLLFAVDEAAFWGEEARPRCLRRADLLRLLTLDLPSSDIRPESEVAALRQGPQGVTVECTDGAVETGRLLVGADGVHSRVRGGVFGERALGAAMLASASWRFMAPNPGIDAWTLWAGSGGLFLLIPVDRGEVYGWVSLGKAAEQGRDLAAFRSVFASFPRLVRETLDSVLVQPGALHHSPLEEVRIPSWTQDRVVLVGDAAHATAPVWAQGAALALEDAVVLAALLAERADWSTVGTDYEALRRPRVAHVQAMTDRLSRTAQMPGWARNLLLPFIGPRSYRDTYAPLRVPVSA
;
A
#
# COMPACT_ATOMS: atom_id res chain seq x y z
N MET A 1 -16.05 21.51 30.28
CA MET A 1 -15.93 20.33 29.41
C MET A 1 -16.66 20.67 28.13
N ASP A 2 -15.88 21.01 27.13
CA ASP A 2 -16.39 21.55 25.86
C ASP A 2 -17.08 20.43 25.07
N GLY A 3 -18.30 20.68 24.59
CA GLY A 3 -19.15 19.67 23.95
C GLY A 3 -18.71 19.22 22.55
N SER A 4 -17.57 19.73 22.03
CA SER A 4 -17.04 19.43 20.71
C SER A 4 -16.33 18.06 20.62
N ASP A 5 -15.92 17.49 21.76
CA ASP A 5 -15.05 16.31 21.82
C ASP A 5 -15.80 14.96 21.73
N LYS A 6 -17.09 14.96 21.97
CA LYS A 6 -17.89 13.73 22.03
C LYS A 6 -18.32 13.16 20.66
N GLY A 7 -18.08 13.87 19.58
CA GLY A 7 -18.52 13.51 18.22
C GLY A 7 -17.42 13.17 17.23
N ARG A 8 -16.14 13.32 17.57
CA ARG A 8 -15.01 13.15 16.64
C ARG A 8 -14.61 11.69 16.45
N VAL A 9 -13.96 11.41 15.33
CA VAL A 9 -13.29 10.14 15.04
C VAL A 9 -11.81 10.25 15.44
N LEU A 10 -11.32 9.30 16.24
CA LEU A 10 -9.89 9.14 16.49
C LEU A 10 -9.28 8.26 15.39
N ILE A 11 -8.09 8.63 14.90
CA ILE A 11 -7.35 7.89 13.87
C ILE A 11 -5.97 7.57 14.44
N ALA A 12 -5.66 6.30 14.64
CA ALA A 12 -4.34 5.85 15.04
C ALA A 12 -3.46 5.63 13.80
N GLY A 13 -2.44 6.46 13.61
CA GLY A 13 -1.48 6.42 12.51
C GLY A 13 -1.69 7.49 11.45
N GLY A 14 -0.62 8.24 11.15
CA GLY A 14 -0.53 9.28 10.10
C GLY A 14 0.09 8.78 8.79
N GLY A 15 -0.04 7.48 8.48
CA GLY A 15 0.34 6.90 7.19
C GLY A 15 -0.71 7.16 6.09
N ILE A 16 -0.54 6.50 4.93
CA ILE A 16 -1.46 6.65 3.79
C ILE A 16 -2.91 6.38 4.19
N ALA A 17 -3.18 5.28 4.92
CA ALA A 17 -4.52 4.91 5.36
C ALA A 17 -5.15 5.97 6.28
N GLY A 18 -4.40 6.41 7.30
CA GLY A 18 -4.90 7.40 8.27
C GLY A 18 -5.12 8.77 7.65
N LEU A 19 -4.17 9.27 6.85
CA LEU A 19 -4.32 10.57 6.18
C LEU A 19 -5.43 10.55 5.13
N ALA A 20 -5.61 9.44 4.40
CA ALA A 20 -6.74 9.27 3.49
C ALA A 20 -8.08 9.27 4.24
N THR A 21 -8.15 8.56 5.37
CA THR A 21 -9.35 8.53 6.23
C THR A 21 -9.65 9.93 6.77
N ARG A 22 -8.66 10.63 7.31
CA ARG A 22 -8.81 12.00 7.77
C ARG A 22 -9.35 12.91 6.67
N ARG A 23 -8.76 12.85 5.47
CA ARG A 23 -9.20 13.65 4.32
C ARG A 23 -10.63 13.32 3.93
N ALA A 24 -10.97 12.03 3.87
CA ALA A 24 -12.32 11.58 3.53
C ALA A 24 -13.37 12.08 4.53
N LEU A 25 -13.06 12.04 5.83
CA LEU A 25 -13.92 12.56 6.91
C LEU A 25 -14.09 14.07 6.83
N GLN A 26 -13.00 14.82 6.65
CA GLN A 26 -13.08 16.28 6.55
C GLN A 26 -13.92 16.73 5.36
N ARG A 27 -13.80 16.07 4.21
CA ARG A 27 -14.64 16.37 3.03
C ARG A 27 -16.15 16.17 3.29
N ARG A 28 -16.48 15.43 4.35
CA ARG A 28 -17.87 15.18 4.81
C ARG A 28 -18.24 15.95 6.07
N GLY A 29 -17.38 16.85 6.53
CA GLY A 29 -17.63 17.65 7.73
C GLY A 29 -17.59 16.87 9.04
N ILE A 30 -16.95 15.69 9.06
CA ILE A 30 -16.83 14.86 10.26
C ILE A 30 -15.51 15.21 10.96
N PRO A 31 -15.53 15.73 12.21
CA PRO A 31 -14.34 16.04 12.96
C PRO A 31 -13.49 14.79 13.24
N SER A 32 -12.17 14.91 13.13
CA SER A 32 -11.26 13.82 13.43
C SER A 32 -9.97 14.33 14.08
N LEU A 33 -9.31 13.46 14.85
CA LEU A 33 -7.97 13.68 15.40
C LEU A 33 -7.09 12.50 15.01
N THR A 34 -5.97 12.78 14.35
CA THR A 34 -4.98 11.75 13.98
C THR A 34 -3.85 11.74 15.02
N LEU A 35 -3.59 10.57 15.58
CA LEU A 35 -2.50 10.28 16.51
C LEU A 35 -1.36 9.63 15.71
N GLU A 36 -0.20 10.31 15.62
CA GLU A 36 0.95 9.79 14.85
C GLU A 36 2.16 9.67 15.79
N ARG A 37 2.79 8.49 15.80
CA ARG A 37 3.92 8.21 16.68
C ARG A 37 5.21 8.96 16.34
N ARG A 38 5.34 9.43 15.09
CA ARG A 38 6.53 10.16 14.63
C ARG A 38 6.32 11.65 14.72
N SER A 39 7.42 12.38 14.91
CA SER A 39 7.43 13.85 14.87
C SER A 39 7.21 14.37 13.44
N GLU A 40 7.71 13.64 12.45
CA GLU A 40 7.61 13.98 11.03
C GLU A 40 7.10 12.80 10.19
N ALA A 41 6.48 13.10 9.06
CA ALA A 41 6.05 12.11 8.11
C ALA A 41 7.25 11.38 7.52
N ALA A 42 7.48 10.13 7.93
CA ALA A 42 8.57 9.34 7.38
C ALA A 42 8.21 8.86 5.98
N ASP A 43 8.87 9.40 4.98
CA ASP A 43 8.71 9.01 3.59
C ASP A 43 9.72 7.94 3.11
N GLY A 44 10.84 7.78 3.82
CA GLY A 44 11.92 6.87 3.47
C GLY A 44 12.63 7.21 2.15
N GLY A 45 12.31 8.36 1.54
CA GLY A 45 12.87 8.78 0.25
C GLY A 45 12.47 7.91 -0.95
N LEU A 46 11.56 6.96 -0.78
CA LEU A 46 11.15 5.99 -1.80
C LEU A 46 9.93 6.48 -2.59
N ALA A 47 9.65 5.79 -3.70
CA ALA A 47 8.45 5.98 -4.49
C ALA A 47 7.39 4.90 -4.22
N ILE A 48 6.20 5.14 -4.76
CA ILE A 48 5.06 4.24 -4.69
C ILE A 48 4.40 4.13 -6.08
N ASN A 49 4.07 2.91 -6.46
CA ASN A 49 3.28 2.64 -7.66
C ASN A 49 1.78 2.59 -7.29
N LEU A 50 1.00 3.46 -7.88
CA LEU A 50 -0.45 3.55 -7.71
C LEU A 50 -1.15 2.93 -8.91
N PRO A 51 -1.84 1.80 -8.78
CA PRO A 51 -2.69 1.25 -9.83
C PRO A 51 -3.94 2.12 -10.04
N GLY A 52 -4.69 1.84 -11.09
CA GLY A 52 -5.80 2.70 -11.51
C GLY A 52 -6.90 2.88 -10.46
N ASN A 53 -7.20 1.86 -9.67
CA ASN A 53 -8.17 1.99 -8.58
C ASN A 53 -7.67 2.93 -7.46
N ALA A 54 -6.36 3.00 -7.20
CA ALA A 54 -5.81 4.01 -6.29
C ALA A 54 -5.98 5.44 -6.84
N VAL A 55 -5.77 5.61 -8.16
CA VAL A 55 -5.98 6.90 -8.84
C VAL A 55 -7.45 7.31 -8.76
N GLN A 56 -8.38 6.37 -8.96
CA GLN A 56 -9.82 6.61 -8.81
C GLN A 56 -10.18 7.02 -7.37
N ALA A 57 -9.67 6.30 -6.37
CA ALA A 57 -9.90 6.63 -4.96
C ALA A 57 -9.35 8.01 -4.59
N LEU A 58 -8.16 8.39 -5.08
CA LEU A 58 -7.62 9.74 -4.91
C LEU A 58 -8.50 10.80 -5.59
N GLY A 59 -9.10 10.48 -6.73
CA GLY A 59 -10.10 11.33 -7.37
C GLY A 59 -11.33 11.55 -6.49
N GLN A 60 -11.87 10.50 -5.88
CA GLN A 60 -12.99 10.56 -4.93
C GLN A 60 -12.60 11.35 -3.66
N LEU A 61 -11.33 11.36 -3.27
CA LEU A 61 -10.79 12.21 -2.21
C LEU A 61 -10.54 13.67 -2.64
N GLY A 62 -10.91 14.05 -3.88
CA GLY A 62 -10.76 15.40 -4.41
C GLY A 62 -9.35 15.77 -4.85
N LEU A 63 -8.52 14.77 -5.15
CA LEU A 63 -7.09 14.97 -5.48
C LEU A 63 -6.76 14.70 -6.96
N ALA A 64 -7.77 14.53 -7.84
CA ALA A 64 -7.53 14.17 -9.24
C ALA A 64 -6.61 15.16 -9.96
N GLU A 65 -6.85 16.47 -9.80
CA GLU A 65 -6.05 17.50 -10.47
C GLU A 65 -4.64 17.60 -9.89
N SER A 66 -4.52 17.66 -8.55
CA SER A 66 -3.22 17.74 -7.89
C SER A 66 -2.35 16.50 -8.17
N LEU A 67 -2.97 15.31 -8.30
CA LEU A 67 -2.26 14.09 -8.64
C LEU A 67 -1.65 14.14 -10.06
N ARG A 68 -2.27 14.84 -11.01
CA ARG A 68 -1.73 14.98 -12.38
C ARG A 68 -0.41 15.74 -12.42
N GLN A 69 -0.13 16.57 -11.42
CA GLN A 69 1.06 17.41 -11.35
C GLN A 69 2.26 16.67 -10.75
N VAL A 70 2.06 15.47 -10.18
CA VAL A 70 3.14 14.73 -9.50
C VAL A 70 3.37 13.35 -10.11
N GLY A 71 4.62 12.91 -10.10
CA GLY A 71 5.05 11.60 -10.57
C GLY A 71 4.81 11.38 -12.07
N SER A 72 5.07 10.17 -12.53
CA SER A 72 4.93 9.76 -13.93
C SER A 72 3.74 8.82 -14.14
N PRO A 73 2.97 8.99 -15.22
CA PRO A 73 1.97 8.01 -15.62
C PRO A 73 2.66 6.73 -16.12
N VAL A 74 2.19 5.60 -15.63
CA VAL A 74 2.60 4.28 -16.14
C VAL A 74 1.69 3.95 -17.33
N ARG A 75 2.24 4.03 -18.53
CA ARG A 75 1.50 3.80 -19.78
C ARG A 75 1.50 2.33 -20.19
N ARG A 76 2.60 1.63 -19.87
CA ARG A 76 2.85 0.26 -20.29
C ARG A 76 3.54 -0.51 -19.19
N ARG A 77 3.18 -1.78 -19.03
CA ARG A 77 3.94 -2.77 -18.25
C ARG A 77 4.56 -3.80 -19.16
N GLU A 78 5.79 -4.16 -18.84
CA GLU A 78 6.52 -5.20 -19.53
C GLU A 78 7.01 -6.27 -18.57
N TYR A 79 6.78 -7.50 -18.93
CA TYR A 79 7.26 -8.66 -18.21
C TYR A 79 8.29 -9.38 -19.09
N ARG A 80 9.51 -9.49 -18.58
CA ARG A 80 10.68 -9.97 -19.32
C ARG A 80 11.33 -11.14 -18.60
N THR A 81 12.02 -12.00 -19.37
CA THR A 81 12.90 -13.01 -18.80
C THR A 81 14.14 -12.33 -18.18
N GLU A 82 14.91 -13.08 -17.39
CA GLU A 82 16.20 -12.67 -16.87
C GLU A 82 17.20 -12.21 -17.95
N ARG A 83 17.05 -12.68 -19.21
CA ARG A 83 17.88 -12.29 -20.35
C ARG A 83 17.29 -11.14 -21.18
N GLY A 84 16.20 -10.52 -20.70
CA GLY A 84 15.60 -9.34 -21.32
C GLY A 84 14.57 -9.65 -22.43
N ARG A 85 14.32 -10.92 -22.82
CA ARG A 85 13.28 -11.26 -23.78
C ARG A 85 11.90 -10.90 -23.25
N LEU A 86 11.11 -10.15 -24.01
CA LEU A 86 9.74 -9.83 -23.66
C LEU A 86 8.89 -11.10 -23.62
N LEU A 87 8.18 -11.32 -22.53
CA LEU A 87 7.19 -12.39 -22.36
C LEU A 87 5.80 -11.90 -22.75
N PHE A 88 5.38 -10.78 -22.18
CA PHE A 88 4.16 -10.08 -22.56
C PHE A 88 4.22 -8.62 -22.09
N ALA A 89 3.33 -7.81 -22.64
CA ALA A 89 3.14 -6.44 -22.21
C ALA A 89 1.65 -6.14 -22.02
N VAL A 90 1.36 -5.14 -21.21
CA VAL A 90 0.03 -4.59 -20.98
C VAL A 90 0.04 -3.11 -21.27
N ASP A 91 -0.91 -2.66 -22.08
CA ASP A 91 -1.21 -1.24 -22.26
C ASP A 91 -2.11 -0.78 -21.09
N GLU A 92 -1.52 -0.07 -20.15
CA GLU A 92 -2.20 0.44 -18.96
C GLU A 92 -3.22 1.54 -19.31
N ALA A 93 -2.90 2.35 -20.33
CA ALA A 93 -3.79 3.41 -20.75
C ALA A 93 -5.06 2.85 -21.39
N ALA A 94 -4.92 1.86 -22.27
CA ALA A 94 -6.06 1.18 -22.89
C ALA A 94 -6.88 0.38 -21.85
N PHE A 95 -6.24 -0.18 -20.82
CA PHE A 95 -6.94 -0.95 -19.82
C PHE A 95 -7.69 -0.07 -18.79
N TRP A 96 -7.04 0.96 -18.22
CA TRP A 96 -7.62 1.78 -17.17
C TRP A 96 -8.35 3.03 -17.68
N GLY A 97 -8.06 3.49 -18.89
CA GLY A 97 -8.48 4.78 -19.41
C GLY A 97 -7.60 5.93 -18.90
N GLU A 98 -7.78 7.11 -19.47
CA GLU A 98 -6.94 8.28 -19.18
C GLU A 98 -7.06 8.76 -17.74
N GLU A 99 -8.27 8.78 -17.18
CA GLU A 99 -8.54 9.33 -15.85
C GLU A 99 -8.03 8.43 -14.71
N ALA A 100 -8.08 7.12 -14.91
CA ALA A 100 -7.63 6.12 -13.93
C ALA A 100 -6.25 5.54 -14.29
N ARG A 101 -5.45 6.23 -15.12
CA ARG A 101 -4.14 5.74 -15.53
C ARG A 101 -3.22 5.58 -14.30
N PRO A 102 -2.62 4.40 -14.12
CA PRO A 102 -1.66 4.16 -13.04
C PRO A 102 -0.52 5.18 -13.05
N ARG A 103 0.04 5.46 -11.87
CA ARG A 103 1.13 6.43 -11.70
C ARG A 103 2.18 5.89 -10.74
N CYS A 104 3.42 6.31 -10.95
CA CYS A 104 4.48 6.14 -9.97
C CYS A 104 4.95 7.53 -9.51
N LEU A 105 5.00 7.75 -8.20
CA LEU A 105 5.37 9.03 -7.62
C LEU A 105 6.15 8.81 -6.31
N ARG A 106 6.84 9.85 -5.84
CA ARG A 106 7.50 9.77 -4.54
C ARG A 106 6.45 9.61 -3.44
N ARG A 107 6.74 8.78 -2.46
CA ARG A 107 5.84 8.55 -1.32
C ARG A 107 5.57 9.85 -0.55
N ALA A 108 6.57 10.72 -0.42
CA ALA A 108 6.43 12.05 0.17
C ALA A 108 5.37 12.89 -0.54
N ASP A 109 5.33 12.85 -1.87
CA ASP A 109 4.35 13.61 -2.65
C ASP A 109 2.93 13.10 -2.40
N LEU A 110 2.74 11.78 -2.30
CA LEU A 110 1.43 11.21 -1.93
C LEU A 110 0.99 11.68 -0.55
N LEU A 111 1.89 11.68 0.45
CA LEU A 111 1.55 12.14 1.80
C LEU A 111 1.21 13.64 1.81
N ARG A 112 1.96 14.47 1.07
CA ARG A 112 1.64 15.90 0.90
C ARG A 112 0.27 16.10 0.24
N LEU A 113 -0.04 15.34 -0.82
CA LEU A 113 -1.35 15.40 -1.45
C LEU A 113 -2.47 15.06 -0.47
N LEU A 114 -2.31 14.02 0.35
CA LEU A 114 -3.32 13.60 1.32
C LEU A 114 -3.54 14.64 2.42
N THR A 115 -2.55 15.48 2.72
CA THR A 115 -2.64 16.58 3.71
C THR A 115 -2.93 17.95 3.11
N LEU A 116 -3.02 18.06 1.78
CA LEU A 116 -3.27 19.32 1.10
C LEU A 116 -4.58 19.96 1.60
N ASP A 117 -4.51 21.25 1.97
CA ASP A 117 -5.64 22.03 2.48
C ASP A 117 -6.29 21.48 3.77
N LEU A 118 -5.56 20.64 4.53
CA LEU A 118 -6.02 20.11 5.80
C LEU A 118 -5.34 20.84 6.98
N PRO A 119 -6.08 21.20 8.06
CA PRO A 119 -5.50 21.84 9.23
C PRO A 119 -4.46 20.94 9.89
N SER A 120 -3.26 21.45 10.17
CA SER A 120 -2.24 20.67 10.90
C SER A 120 -2.64 20.40 12.36
N SER A 121 -3.52 21.23 12.94
CA SER A 121 -4.04 21.07 14.31
C SER A 121 -4.74 19.73 14.58
N ASP A 122 -5.22 19.06 13.55
CA ASP A 122 -5.93 17.79 13.69
C ASP A 122 -4.99 16.59 13.59
N ILE A 123 -3.69 16.80 13.58
CA ILE A 123 -2.66 15.77 13.71
C ILE A 123 -1.88 16.04 14.99
N ARG A 124 -1.84 15.05 15.87
CA ARG A 124 -1.01 15.07 17.06
C ARG A 124 0.21 14.17 16.80
N PRO A 125 1.39 14.76 16.57
CA PRO A 125 2.63 14.01 16.41
C PRO A 125 3.10 13.46 17.77
N GLU A 126 4.06 12.54 17.75
CA GLU A 126 4.69 11.92 18.91
C GLU A 126 3.70 11.23 19.86
N SER A 127 2.53 10.85 19.32
CA SER A 127 1.44 10.23 20.06
C SER A 127 1.10 8.88 19.44
N GLU A 128 1.46 7.81 20.12
CA GLU A 128 1.12 6.44 19.75
C GLU A 128 0.08 5.89 20.72
N VAL A 129 -0.88 5.13 20.20
CA VAL A 129 -1.88 4.43 21.03
C VAL A 129 -1.18 3.39 21.89
N ALA A 130 -1.23 3.56 23.22
CA ALA A 130 -0.69 2.61 24.20
C ALA A 130 -1.77 1.63 24.69
N ALA A 131 -2.96 2.17 25.00
CA ALA A 131 -4.12 1.41 25.45
C ALA A 131 -5.41 2.01 24.93
N LEU A 132 -6.46 1.23 24.88
CA LEU A 132 -7.80 1.69 24.52
C LEU A 132 -8.87 1.02 25.39
N ARG A 133 -9.98 1.76 25.61
CA ARG A 133 -11.17 1.26 26.28
C ARG A 133 -12.40 1.65 25.48
N GLN A 134 -13.29 0.73 25.29
CA GLN A 134 -14.54 0.94 24.55
C GLN A 134 -15.72 1.00 25.51
N GLY A 135 -16.70 1.84 25.20
CA GLY A 135 -17.96 1.97 25.92
C GLY A 135 -19.13 2.23 24.98
N PRO A 136 -20.37 2.20 25.49
CA PRO A 136 -21.56 2.37 24.64
C PRO A 136 -21.57 3.67 23.83
N GLN A 137 -20.98 4.73 24.35
CA GLN A 137 -21.00 6.05 23.74
C GLN A 137 -19.72 6.43 22.97
N GLY A 138 -18.66 5.61 23.03
CA GLY A 138 -17.40 5.95 22.37
C GLY A 138 -16.21 5.12 22.82
N VAL A 139 -15.05 5.59 22.47
CA VAL A 139 -13.76 4.99 22.78
C VAL A 139 -12.84 6.02 23.47
N THR A 140 -12.10 5.55 24.45
CA THR A 140 -11.04 6.30 25.13
C THR A 140 -9.70 5.66 24.77
N VAL A 141 -8.74 6.47 24.36
CA VAL A 141 -7.38 6.07 24.00
C VAL A 141 -6.40 6.71 24.94
N GLU A 142 -5.50 5.93 25.50
CA GLU A 142 -4.32 6.38 26.23
C GLU A 142 -3.11 6.36 25.30
N CYS A 143 -2.43 7.47 25.14
CA CYS A 143 -1.25 7.60 24.31
C CYS A 143 0.05 7.36 25.10
N THR A 144 1.13 7.03 24.40
CA THR A 144 2.45 6.80 25.01
C THR A 144 3.05 8.03 25.68
N ASP A 145 2.61 9.22 25.30
CA ASP A 145 2.96 10.51 25.92
C ASP A 145 2.13 10.83 27.18
N GLY A 146 1.26 9.92 27.61
CA GLY A 146 0.39 10.06 28.77
C GLY A 146 -0.91 10.82 28.51
N ALA A 147 -1.13 11.28 27.29
CA ALA A 147 -2.39 11.94 26.94
C ALA A 147 -3.54 10.95 26.84
N VAL A 148 -4.72 11.42 27.17
CA VAL A 148 -5.98 10.68 27.07
C VAL A 148 -6.90 11.39 26.09
N GLU A 149 -7.28 10.69 25.03
CA GLU A 149 -8.16 11.21 24.00
C GLU A 149 -9.46 10.40 23.94
N THR A 150 -10.57 11.09 23.69
CA THR A 150 -11.89 10.46 23.56
C THR A 150 -12.50 10.72 22.20
N GLY A 151 -13.21 9.73 21.67
CA GLY A 151 -13.89 9.84 20.39
C GLY A 151 -15.10 8.94 20.34
N ARG A 152 -15.93 9.13 19.33
CA ARG A 152 -17.09 8.29 19.07
C ARG A 152 -16.72 6.97 18.40
N LEU A 153 -15.62 6.97 17.64
CA LEU A 153 -15.05 5.83 16.91
C LEU A 153 -13.54 5.94 16.90
N LEU A 154 -12.84 4.81 16.93
CA LEU A 154 -11.40 4.71 16.68
C LEU A 154 -11.16 3.97 15.37
N VAL A 155 -10.40 4.60 14.47
CA VAL A 155 -9.89 3.97 13.24
C VAL A 155 -8.43 3.57 13.47
N GLY A 156 -8.15 2.26 13.47
CA GLY A 156 -6.79 1.72 13.50
C GLY A 156 -6.18 1.73 12.10
N ALA A 157 -5.29 2.68 11.86
CA ALA A 157 -4.55 2.89 10.61
C ALA A 157 -3.03 2.83 10.82
N ASP A 158 -2.59 2.14 11.88
CA ASP A 158 -1.24 2.12 12.43
C ASP A 158 -0.34 1.04 11.83
N GLY A 159 -0.75 0.50 10.67
CA GLY A 159 0.08 -0.31 9.80
C GLY A 159 0.14 -1.79 10.17
N VAL A 160 1.07 -2.51 9.53
CA VAL A 160 1.18 -3.97 9.63
C VAL A 160 1.42 -4.46 11.07
N HIS A 161 2.12 -3.69 11.89
CA HIS A 161 2.36 -3.99 13.32
C HIS A 161 1.39 -3.24 14.25
N SER A 162 0.12 -3.14 13.85
CA SER A 162 -0.92 -2.38 14.52
C SER A 162 -1.07 -2.75 16.00
N ARG A 163 -0.91 -1.75 16.88
CA ARG A 163 -1.22 -1.85 18.31
C ARG A 163 -2.71 -1.87 18.57
N VAL A 164 -3.47 -1.11 17.77
CA VAL A 164 -4.95 -1.13 17.86
C VAL A 164 -5.47 -2.53 17.60
N ARG A 165 -4.97 -3.21 16.53
CA ARG A 165 -5.32 -4.60 16.27
C ARG A 165 -4.93 -5.52 17.43
N GLY A 166 -3.71 -5.41 17.93
CA GLY A 166 -3.24 -6.21 19.06
C GLY A 166 -4.08 -6.05 20.32
N GLY A 167 -4.48 -4.83 20.63
CA GLY A 167 -5.31 -4.50 21.80
C GLY A 167 -6.76 -4.98 21.72
N VAL A 168 -7.29 -5.20 20.49
CA VAL A 168 -8.69 -5.59 20.27
C VAL A 168 -8.82 -7.06 19.89
N PHE A 169 -7.95 -7.57 19.01
CA PHE A 169 -8.09 -8.91 18.39
C PHE A 169 -6.99 -9.90 18.80
N GLY A 170 -6.03 -9.48 19.61
CA GLY A 170 -4.88 -10.29 20.02
C GLY A 170 -3.72 -10.31 18.98
N GLU A 171 -2.56 -10.83 19.40
CA GLU A 171 -1.29 -10.66 18.66
C GLU A 171 -1.08 -11.59 17.45
N ARG A 172 -1.88 -12.63 17.26
CA ARG A 172 -1.61 -13.72 16.28
C ARG A 172 -2.08 -13.47 14.87
N ALA A 173 -1.97 -12.24 14.36
CA ALA A 173 -2.52 -11.86 13.05
C ALA A 173 -1.51 -11.77 11.91
N LEU A 174 -0.20 -11.84 12.20
CA LEU A 174 0.85 -11.67 11.20
C LEU A 174 1.32 -13.01 10.64
N GLY A 175 1.43 -13.07 9.32
CA GLY A 175 2.05 -14.19 8.60
C GLY A 175 3.08 -13.70 7.60
N ALA A 176 4.10 -14.53 7.33
CA ALA A 176 5.04 -14.25 6.24
C ALA A 176 4.34 -14.39 4.88
N ALA A 177 4.66 -13.50 3.94
CA ALA A 177 4.13 -13.57 2.59
C ALA A 177 4.61 -14.84 1.86
N MET A 178 3.73 -15.43 1.05
CA MET A 178 4.03 -16.66 0.32
C MET A 178 5.09 -16.47 -0.76
N LEU A 179 5.17 -15.28 -1.37
CA LEU A 179 6.06 -14.99 -2.51
C LEU A 179 7.54 -15.04 -2.10
N ALA A 180 7.88 -14.35 -1.03
CA ALA A 180 9.22 -14.19 -0.50
C ALA A 180 9.12 -13.71 0.95
N SER A 181 10.18 -13.90 1.75
CA SER A 181 10.21 -13.41 3.14
C SER A 181 10.55 -11.92 3.22
N ALA A 182 11.25 -11.39 2.21
CA ALA A 182 11.68 -9.99 2.19
C ALA A 182 11.78 -9.42 0.77
N SER A 183 11.82 -8.11 0.70
CA SER A 183 12.14 -7.35 -0.51
C SER A 183 13.06 -6.19 -0.19
N TRP A 184 13.74 -5.70 -1.24
CA TRP A 184 14.59 -4.52 -1.17
C TRP A 184 14.05 -3.48 -2.13
N ARG A 185 14.07 -2.23 -1.69
CA ARG A 185 13.54 -1.08 -2.44
C ARG A 185 14.59 0.01 -2.50
N PHE A 186 14.65 0.71 -3.62
CA PHE A 186 15.63 1.78 -3.83
C PHE A 186 15.13 2.81 -4.83
N MET A 187 15.82 3.95 -4.87
CA MET A 187 15.76 4.92 -5.96
C MET A 187 17.09 4.88 -6.71
N ALA A 188 17.04 5.05 -8.02
CA ALA A 188 18.25 5.11 -8.86
C ALA A 188 18.03 6.08 -10.03
N PRO A 189 19.11 6.59 -10.66
CA PRO A 189 19.01 7.26 -11.94
C PRO A 189 18.31 6.38 -12.98
N ASN A 190 17.47 6.98 -13.83
CA ASN A 190 16.78 6.23 -14.87
C ASN A 190 17.75 5.72 -15.94
N PRO A 191 17.91 4.40 -16.10
CA PRO A 191 18.82 3.82 -17.09
C PRO A 191 18.28 3.87 -18.53
N GLY A 192 17.30 4.72 -18.81
CA GLY A 192 16.69 4.88 -20.13
C GLY A 192 15.43 4.03 -20.34
N ILE A 193 14.73 3.64 -19.28
CA ILE A 193 13.42 2.96 -19.41
C ILE A 193 12.28 3.97 -19.37
N ASP A 194 11.20 3.67 -20.09
CA ASP A 194 9.96 4.45 -20.18
C ASP A 194 8.71 3.66 -19.73
N ALA A 195 8.88 2.39 -19.39
CA ALA A 195 7.84 1.48 -18.98
C ALA A 195 8.09 0.86 -17.60
N TRP A 196 7.04 0.51 -16.90
CA TRP A 196 7.09 -0.38 -15.76
C TRP A 196 7.64 -1.74 -16.23
N THR A 197 8.82 -2.14 -15.83
CA THR A 197 9.49 -3.32 -16.38
C THR A 197 9.94 -4.27 -15.28
N LEU A 198 9.41 -5.50 -15.32
CA LEU A 198 9.79 -6.60 -14.44
C LEU A 198 10.63 -7.62 -15.21
N TRP A 199 11.82 -7.89 -14.73
CA TRP A 199 12.63 -9.03 -15.14
C TRP A 199 12.49 -10.15 -14.12
N ALA A 200 12.17 -11.34 -14.61
CA ALA A 200 11.94 -12.52 -13.78
C ALA A 200 12.98 -13.60 -14.09
N GLY A 201 13.84 -13.91 -13.11
CA GLY A 201 14.83 -14.97 -13.15
C GLY A 201 14.51 -16.11 -12.17
N SER A 202 15.31 -17.16 -12.22
CA SER A 202 15.22 -18.30 -11.30
C SER A 202 15.68 -17.93 -9.88
N GLY A 203 16.60 -16.98 -9.75
CA GLY A 203 17.15 -16.53 -8.47
C GLY A 203 16.45 -15.32 -7.86
N GLY A 204 15.61 -14.60 -8.63
CA GLY A 204 14.96 -13.39 -8.13
C GLY A 204 14.17 -12.62 -9.17
N LEU A 205 13.51 -11.58 -8.69
CA LEU A 205 12.74 -10.62 -9.46
C LEU A 205 13.40 -9.24 -9.36
N PHE A 206 13.45 -8.53 -10.45
CA PHE A 206 13.97 -7.17 -10.51
C PHE A 206 12.98 -6.27 -11.24
N LEU A 207 12.49 -5.25 -10.57
CA LEU A 207 11.50 -4.32 -11.10
C LEU A 207 12.08 -2.92 -11.12
N LEU A 208 11.87 -2.21 -12.22
CA LEU A 208 12.08 -0.77 -12.33
C LEU A 208 10.81 -0.08 -12.82
N ILE A 209 10.51 1.08 -12.23
CA ILE A 209 9.36 1.91 -12.59
C ILE A 209 9.83 3.35 -12.72
N PRO A 210 9.65 4.04 -13.86
CA PRO A 210 9.94 5.46 -13.98
C PRO A 210 9.09 6.28 -12.99
N VAL A 211 9.75 7.12 -12.19
CA VAL A 211 9.10 8.09 -11.28
C VAL A 211 9.02 9.45 -11.98
N ASP A 212 10.09 9.77 -12.69
CA ASP A 212 10.20 10.92 -13.60
C ASP A 212 11.24 10.61 -14.69
N ARG A 213 11.66 11.65 -15.44
CA ARG A 213 12.66 11.46 -16.50
C ARG A 213 14.07 11.15 -15.97
N GLY A 214 14.36 11.54 -14.74
CA GLY A 214 15.68 11.40 -14.11
C GLY A 214 15.83 10.17 -13.24
N GLU A 215 14.73 9.63 -12.68
CA GLU A 215 14.79 8.59 -11.67
C GLU A 215 13.82 7.43 -11.90
N VAL A 216 14.22 6.28 -11.39
CA VAL A 216 13.38 5.08 -11.28
C VAL A 216 13.23 4.64 -9.83
N TYR A 217 12.09 4.10 -9.52
CA TYR A 217 11.86 3.29 -8.32
C TYR A 217 12.21 1.84 -8.64
N GLY A 218 13.07 1.25 -7.84
CA GLY A 218 13.46 -0.14 -7.92
C GLY A 218 12.87 -1.00 -6.80
N TRP A 219 12.47 -2.21 -7.16
CA TRP A 219 12.05 -3.25 -6.22
C TRP A 219 12.69 -4.57 -6.61
N VAL A 220 13.28 -5.24 -5.62
CA VAL A 220 13.99 -6.51 -5.79
C VAL A 220 13.47 -7.52 -4.79
N SER A 221 13.27 -8.75 -5.23
CA SER A 221 12.99 -9.90 -4.37
C SER A 221 13.95 -11.03 -4.74
N LEU A 222 14.52 -11.67 -3.74
CA LEU A 222 15.33 -12.87 -3.92
C LEU A 222 14.47 -14.12 -3.72
N GLY A 223 14.78 -15.19 -4.45
CA GLY A 223 14.19 -16.49 -4.20
C GLY A 223 14.67 -17.08 -2.87
N LYS A 224 13.84 -17.93 -2.25
CA LYS A 224 14.11 -18.51 -0.91
C LYS A 224 15.51 -19.12 -0.74
N ALA A 225 16.08 -19.69 -1.80
CA ALA A 225 17.43 -20.27 -1.77
C ALA A 225 18.54 -19.20 -1.66
N ALA A 226 18.29 -17.98 -2.14
CA ALA A 226 19.25 -16.87 -2.12
C ALA A 226 19.06 -15.94 -0.90
N GLU A 227 17.96 -16.07 -0.16
CA GLU A 227 17.67 -15.24 1.04
C GLU A 227 18.60 -15.50 2.22
N GLN A 228 19.33 -16.62 2.24
CA GLN A 228 20.25 -16.98 3.34
C GLN A 228 21.53 -16.11 3.36
N GLY A 229 21.83 -15.37 2.28
CA GLY A 229 22.96 -14.46 2.22
C GLY A 229 22.49 -13.01 2.12
N ARG A 230 22.53 -12.26 3.22
CA ARG A 230 22.36 -10.78 3.22
C ARG A 230 23.59 -10.05 2.64
N ASP A 231 24.49 -10.77 1.99
CA ASP A 231 25.72 -10.24 1.43
C ASP A 231 25.43 -9.55 0.08
N LEU A 232 26.02 -8.37 -0.11
CA LEU A 232 25.96 -7.62 -1.37
C LEU A 232 26.54 -8.41 -2.56
N ALA A 233 27.47 -9.33 -2.31
CA ALA A 233 27.99 -10.25 -3.31
C ALA A 233 26.92 -11.24 -3.80
N ALA A 234 26.02 -11.68 -2.94
CA ALA A 234 24.91 -12.56 -3.30
C ALA A 234 23.95 -11.89 -4.30
N PHE A 235 23.68 -10.59 -4.12
CA PHE A 235 22.87 -9.83 -5.09
C PHE A 235 23.50 -9.83 -6.49
N ARG A 236 24.81 -9.52 -6.61
CA ARG A 236 25.51 -9.53 -7.89
C ARG A 236 25.47 -10.89 -8.56
N SER A 237 25.65 -11.96 -7.78
CA SER A 237 25.59 -13.33 -8.29
C SER A 237 24.21 -13.68 -8.85
N VAL A 238 23.14 -13.38 -8.12
CA VAL A 238 21.75 -13.66 -8.53
C VAL A 238 21.40 -12.94 -9.82
N PHE A 239 21.83 -11.70 -9.98
CA PHE A 239 21.50 -10.86 -11.15
C PHE A 239 22.57 -10.85 -12.24
N ALA A 240 23.60 -11.72 -12.17
CA ALA A 240 24.69 -11.76 -13.14
C ALA A 240 24.25 -12.05 -14.59
N SER A 241 23.17 -12.84 -14.77
CA SER A 241 22.61 -13.19 -16.08
C SER A 241 21.62 -12.15 -16.63
N PHE A 242 21.28 -11.13 -15.84
CA PHE A 242 20.30 -10.12 -16.23
C PHE A 242 20.91 -9.10 -17.22
N PRO A 243 20.08 -8.32 -17.93
CA PRO A 243 20.56 -7.32 -18.88
C PRO A 243 21.55 -6.35 -18.25
N ARG A 244 22.44 -5.80 -19.06
CA ARG A 244 23.46 -4.85 -18.62
C ARG A 244 22.87 -3.70 -17.80
N LEU A 245 21.75 -3.12 -18.27
CA LEU A 245 21.06 -2.02 -17.57
C LEU A 245 20.65 -2.40 -16.13
N VAL A 246 20.17 -3.64 -15.91
CA VAL A 246 19.77 -4.13 -14.57
C VAL A 246 21.00 -4.23 -13.66
N ARG A 247 22.10 -4.82 -14.17
CA ARG A 247 23.33 -4.98 -13.41
C ARG A 247 23.95 -3.63 -13.04
N GLU A 248 24.05 -2.70 -13.99
CA GLU A 248 24.58 -1.36 -13.77
C GLU A 248 23.73 -0.55 -12.79
N THR A 249 22.41 -0.64 -12.90
CA THR A 249 21.49 -0.01 -11.92
C THR A 249 21.70 -0.61 -10.53
N LEU A 250 21.77 -1.93 -10.42
CA LEU A 250 22.02 -2.58 -9.13
C LEU A 250 23.39 -2.16 -8.55
N ASP A 251 24.44 -2.17 -9.34
CA ASP A 251 25.77 -1.76 -8.90
C ASP A 251 25.79 -0.31 -8.41
N SER A 252 25.09 0.61 -9.09
CA SER A 252 25.00 2.01 -8.67
C SER A 252 24.34 2.19 -7.29
N VAL A 253 23.42 1.30 -6.93
CA VAL A 253 22.75 1.29 -5.62
C VAL A 253 23.61 0.64 -4.55
N LEU A 254 24.29 -0.47 -4.88
CA LEU A 254 25.10 -1.24 -3.94
C LEU A 254 26.33 -0.50 -3.42
N VAL A 255 26.83 0.50 -4.16
CA VAL A 255 27.95 1.35 -3.70
C VAL A 255 27.54 2.46 -2.74
N GLN A 256 26.24 2.68 -2.54
CA GLN A 256 25.71 3.72 -1.65
C GLN A 256 25.15 3.08 -0.37
N PRO A 257 25.85 3.19 0.79
CA PRO A 257 25.34 2.67 2.05
C PRO A 257 23.95 3.24 2.37
N GLY A 258 23.01 2.37 2.70
CA GLY A 258 21.64 2.78 3.06
C GLY A 258 20.69 3.06 1.91
N ALA A 259 21.15 3.07 0.66
CA ALA A 259 20.27 3.27 -0.51
C ALA A 259 19.32 2.07 -0.75
N LEU A 260 19.71 0.88 -0.31
CA LEU A 260 18.93 -0.34 -0.45
C LEU A 260 18.11 -0.61 0.83
N HIS A 261 16.82 -0.29 0.80
CA HIS A 261 15.92 -0.44 1.93
C HIS A 261 15.36 -1.86 1.99
N HIS A 262 15.79 -2.61 3.00
CA HIS A 262 15.23 -3.94 3.29
C HIS A 262 13.87 -3.84 3.98
N SER A 263 12.90 -4.63 3.53
CA SER A 263 11.58 -4.74 4.14
C SER A 263 11.14 -6.20 4.17
N PRO A 264 10.77 -6.72 5.35
CA PRO A 264 10.08 -8.01 5.41
C PRO A 264 8.76 -7.91 4.63
N LEU A 265 8.33 -9.04 4.07
CA LEU A 265 7.04 -9.15 3.41
C LEU A 265 6.10 -9.90 4.36
N GLU A 266 5.20 -9.14 4.95
CA GLU A 266 4.24 -9.63 5.95
C GLU A 266 2.82 -9.46 5.43
N GLU A 267 1.93 -10.36 5.81
CA GLU A 267 0.51 -10.34 5.48
C GLU A 267 -0.33 -10.34 6.75
N VAL A 268 -1.48 -9.69 6.68
CA VAL A 268 -2.49 -9.68 7.74
C VAL A 268 -3.76 -10.31 7.20
N ARG A 269 -4.18 -11.41 7.83
CA ARG A 269 -5.42 -12.14 7.50
C ARG A 269 -6.16 -12.45 8.80
N ILE A 270 -7.08 -11.58 9.18
CA ILE A 270 -7.85 -11.70 10.42
C ILE A 270 -9.34 -11.91 10.13
N PRO A 271 -10.06 -12.60 11.03
CA PRO A 271 -11.47 -12.93 10.83
C PRO A 271 -12.39 -11.71 10.85
N SER A 272 -12.06 -10.67 11.60
CA SER A 272 -12.83 -9.43 11.63
C SER A 272 -11.90 -8.20 11.67
N TRP A 273 -12.36 -7.09 11.07
CA TRP A 273 -11.69 -5.79 11.06
C TRP A 273 -12.38 -4.80 12.00
N THR A 274 -13.45 -5.20 12.64
CA THR A 274 -14.25 -4.33 13.49
C THR A 274 -14.63 -5.02 14.80
N GLN A 275 -14.64 -4.24 15.87
CA GLN A 275 -15.21 -4.63 17.15
C GLN A 275 -15.75 -3.38 17.86
N ASP A 276 -17.05 -3.36 18.12
CA ASP A 276 -17.75 -2.26 18.78
C ASP A 276 -17.44 -0.88 18.15
N ARG A 277 -16.61 -0.07 18.79
CA ARG A 277 -16.24 1.28 18.36
C ARG A 277 -14.85 1.37 17.72
N VAL A 278 -14.28 0.23 17.32
CA VAL A 278 -12.99 0.17 16.64
C VAL A 278 -13.15 -0.43 15.25
N VAL A 279 -12.56 0.24 14.24
CA VAL A 279 -12.49 -0.22 12.85
C VAL A 279 -11.05 -0.17 12.38
N LEU A 280 -10.55 -1.25 11.81
CA LEU A 280 -9.22 -1.31 11.20
C LEU A 280 -9.29 -1.00 9.70
N VAL A 281 -8.30 -0.26 9.18
CA VAL A 281 -8.18 0.09 7.76
C VAL A 281 -6.74 -0.13 7.26
N GLY A 282 -6.60 -0.35 5.97
CA GLY A 282 -5.29 -0.52 5.34
C GLY A 282 -4.50 -1.71 5.90
N ASP A 283 -3.19 -1.55 6.04
CA ASP A 283 -2.29 -2.62 6.48
C ASP A 283 -2.59 -3.12 7.92
N ALA A 284 -3.25 -2.32 8.75
CA ALA A 284 -3.71 -2.77 10.07
C ALA A 284 -4.76 -3.87 9.96
N ALA A 285 -5.59 -3.85 8.93
CA ALA A 285 -6.66 -4.81 8.67
C ALA A 285 -6.25 -5.95 7.72
N HIS A 286 -5.49 -5.64 6.65
CA HIS A 286 -5.36 -6.55 5.51
C HIS A 286 -4.07 -6.36 4.72
N ALA A 287 -2.94 -6.11 5.38
CA ALA A 287 -1.64 -6.06 4.71
C ALA A 287 -1.44 -7.27 3.78
N THR A 288 -0.98 -7.01 2.57
CA THR A 288 -0.74 -8.03 1.55
C THR A 288 0.59 -7.80 0.83
N ALA A 289 1.19 -8.88 0.33
CA ALA A 289 2.43 -8.77 -0.43
C ALA A 289 2.30 -7.78 -1.60
N PRO A 290 3.33 -6.98 -1.91
CA PRO A 290 3.23 -5.82 -2.83
C PRO A 290 3.20 -6.21 -4.31
N VAL A 291 2.82 -7.43 -4.64
CA VAL A 291 2.88 -8.02 -5.99
C VAL A 291 2.04 -7.26 -7.01
N TRP A 292 0.87 -6.81 -6.57
CA TRP A 292 -0.09 -6.07 -7.39
C TRP A 292 -0.15 -4.57 -7.06
N ALA A 293 0.74 -4.10 -6.17
CA ALA A 293 0.77 -2.71 -5.69
C ALA A 293 -0.58 -2.27 -5.07
N GLN A 294 -1.31 -3.18 -4.40
CA GLN A 294 -2.66 -2.93 -3.93
C GLN A 294 -2.75 -2.39 -2.49
N GLY A 295 -1.70 -2.48 -1.67
CA GLY A 295 -1.80 -2.06 -0.26
C GLY A 295 -2.30 -0.62 -0.09
N ALA A 296 -1.65 0.34 -0.75
CA ALA A 296 -2.10 1.73 -0.72
C ALA A 296 -3.47 1.94 -1.39
N ALA A 297 -3.74 1.23 -2.49
CA ALA A 297 -5.01 1.35 -3.20
C ALA A 297 -6.18 0.92 -2.33
N LEU A 298 -6.08 -0.23 -1.67
CA LEU A 298 -7.11 -0.73 -0.75
C LEU A 298 -7.29 0.22 0.44
N ALA A 299 -6.21 0.77 0.99
CA ALA A 299 -6.27 1.74 2.08
C ALA A 299 -6.98 3.05 1.69
N LEU A 300 -6.74 3.56 0.46
CA LEU A 300 -7.44 4.73 -0.07
C LEU A 300 -8.93 4.46 -0.28
N GLU A 301 -9.26 3.28 -0.79
CA GLU A 301 -10.64 2.83 -0.95
C GLU A 301 -11.35 2.64 0.40
N ASP A 302 -10.66 2.10 1.41
CA ASP A 302 -11.18 1.97 2.78
C ASP A 302 -11.62 3.34 3.33
N ALA A 303 -10.78 4.35 3.16
CA ALA A 303 -11.07 5.70 3.62
C ALA A 303 -12.33 6.28 2.96
N VAL A 304 -12.50 6.06 1.65
CA VAL A 304 -13.68 6.52 0.89
C VAL A 304 -14.95 5.88 1.42
N VAL A 305 -14.95 4.54 1.55
CA VAL A 305 -16.13 3.78 1.98
C VAL A 305 -16.49 4.07 3.43
N LEU A 306 -15.50 4.02 4.33
CA LEU A 306 -15.75 4.25 5.76
C LEU A 306 -16.31 5.65 6.02
N ALA A 307 -15.73 6.68 5.41
CA ALA A 307 -16.20 8.05 5.60
C ALA A 307 -17.59 8.28 4.99
N ALA A 308 -17.94 7.59 3.89
CA ALA A 308 -19.28 7.67 3.32
C ALA A 308 -20.31 7.07 4.28
N LEU A 309 -20.07 5.88 4.83
CA LEU A 309 -20.95 5.23 5.81
C LEU A 309 -21.14 6.09 7.07
N LEU A 310 -20.06 6.69 7.58
CA LEU A 310 -20.12 7.58 8.74
C LEU A 310 -20.95 8.85 8.49
N ALA A 311 -20.92 9.36 7.26
CA ALA A 311 -21.70 10.55 6.89
C ALA A 311 -23.19 10.24 6.69
N GLU A 312 -23.52 9.05 6.20
CA GLU A 312 -24.90 8.63 5.92
C GLU A 312 -25.68 8.15 7.15
N ARG A 313 -24.95 7.78 8.22
CA ARG A 313 -25.55 7.17 9.42
C ARG A 313 -25.51 8.11 10.62
N ALA A 314 -26.63 8.31 11.27
CA ALA A 314 -26.69 9.02 12.57
C ALA A 314 -26.12 8.15 13.72
N ASP A 315 -26.40 6.85 13.68
CA ASP A 315 -25.82 5.87 14.61
C ASP A 315 -24.65 5.12 13.95
N TRP A 316 -23.51 5.13 14.63
CA TRP A 316 -22.28 4.49 14.14
C TRP A 316 -22.03 3.10 14.72
N SER A 317 -23.00 2.53 15.44
CA SER A 317 -22.84 1.22 16.08
C SER A 317 -22.63 0.07 15.10
N THR A 318 -23.22 0.17 13.90
CA THR A 318 -23.12 -0.86 12.85
C THR A 318 -22.16 -0.50 11.71
N VAL A 319 -21.63 0.73 11.70
CA VAL A 319 -20.79 1.20 10.58
C VAL A 319 -19.58 0.31 10.34
N GLY A 320 -18.93 -0.19 11.39
CA GLY A 320 -17.79 -1.09 11.24
C GLY A 320 -18.17 -2.38 10.52
N THR A 321 -19.28 -2.99 10.88
CA THR A 321 -19.78 -4.24 10.25
C THR A 321 -20.16 -4.00 8.79
N ASP A 322 -20.86 -2.91 8.50
CA ASP A 322 -21.25 -2.55 7.14
C ASP A 322 -20.02 -2.26 6.28
N TYR A 323 -19.05 -1.52 6.82
CA TYR A 323 -17.76 -1.25 6.17
C TYR A 323 -17.02 -2.57 5.82
N GLU A 324 -16.89 -3.47 6.80
CA GLU A 324 -16.24 -4.75 6.59
C GLU A 324 -16.95 -5.59 5.51
N ALA A 325 -18.26 -5.64 5.54
CA ALA A 325 -19.07 -6.36 4.55
C ALA A 325 -18.86 -5.86 3.12
N LEU A 326 -18.74 -4.54 2.94
CA LEU A 326 -18.50 -3.91 1.64
C LEU A 326 -17.05 -4.11 1.15
N ARG A 327 -16.06 -4.07 2.06
CA ARG A 327 -14.65 -4.09 1.69
C ARG A 327 -14.03 -5.48 1.58
N ARG A 328 -14.50 -6.43 2.41
CA ARG A 328 -13.92 -7.77 2.50
C ARG A 328 -13.91 -8.54 1.18
N PRO A 329 -14.96 -8.54 0.34
CA PRO A 329 -14.91 -9.26 -0.94
C PRO A 329 -13.78 -8.76 -1.86
N ARG A 330 -13.55 -7.43 -1.89
CA ARG A 330 -12.54 -6.81 -2.74
C ARG A 330 -11.12 -7.09 -2.24
N VAL A 331 -10.91 -7.04 -0.93
CA VAL A 331 -9.63 -7.41 -0.30
C VAL A 331 -9.35 -8.91 -0.48
N ALA A 332 -10.34 -9.77 -0.27
CA ALA A 332 -10.21 -11.22 -0.46
C ALA A 332 -9.84 -11.57 -1.92
N HIS A 333 -10.43 -10.85 -2.89
CA HIS A 333 -10.05 -10.99 -4.30
C HIS A 333 -8.56 -10.69 -4.52
N VAL A 334 -8.05 -9.57 -4.00
CA VAL A 334 -6.63 -9.18 -4.12
C VAL A 334 -5.71 -10.21 -3.45
N GLN A 335 -6.07 -10.68 -2.26
CA GLN A 335 -5.32 -11.71 -1.55
C GLN A 335 -5.28 -13.04 -2.33
N ALA A 336 -6.41 -13.47 -2.89
CA ALA A 336 -6.49 -14.68 -3.73
C ALA A 336 -5.63 -14.57 -4.99
N MET A 337 -5.62 -13.41 -5.65
CA MET A 337 -4.77 -13.16 -6.82
C MET A 337 -3.29 -13.11 -6.45
N THR A 338 -2.96 -12.58 -5.28
CA THR A 338 -1.59 -12.59 -4.73
C THR A 338 -1.11 -14.02 -4.47
N ASP A 339 -1.94 -14.85 -3.86
CA ASP A 339 -1.64 -16.27 -3.63
C ASP A 339 -1.44 -17.04 -4.94
N ARG A 340 -2.30 -16.80 -5.94
CA ARG A 340 -2.20 -17.42 -7.26
C ARG A 340 -0.88 -17.06 -7.95
N LEU A 341 -0.50 -15.78 -7.93
CA LEU A 341 0.76 -15.34 -8.53
C LEU A 341 1.97 -15.89 -7.78
N SER A 342 1.92 -15.93 -6.46
CA SER A 342 2.99 -16.48 -5.63
C SER A 342 3.26 -17.94 -5.94
N ARG A 343 2.21 -18.74 -6.18
CA ARG A 343 2.35 -20.15 -6.66
C ARG A 343 2.96 -20.22 -8.04
N THR A 344 2.54 -19.35 -8.98
CA THR A 344 3.10 -19.29 -10.34
C THR A 344 4.58 -18.90 -10.34
N ALA A 345 4.99 -18.00 -9.43
CA ALA A 345 6.39 -17.59 -9.29
C ALA A 345 7.32 -18.73 -8.84
N GLN A 346 6.78 -19.75 -8.15
CA GLN A 346 7.52 -20.95 -7.72
C GLN A 346 7.73 -22.00 -8.83
N MET A 347 7.12 -21.81 -10.01
CA MET A 347 7.30 -22.72 -11.15
C MET A 347 8.73 -22.66 -11.69
N PRO A 348 9.25 -23.79 -12.24
CA PRO A 348 10.54 -23.78 -12.95
C PRO A 348 10.58 -22.70 -14.03
N GLY A 349 11.71 -21.99 -14.14
CA GLY A 349 11.83 -20.85 -15.04
C GLY A 349 11.47 -21.12 -16.50
N TRP A 350 11.80 -22.32 -17.01
CA TRP A 350 11.45 -22.72 -18.38
C TRP A 350 9.93 -22.84 -18.57
N ALA A 351 9.22 -23.44 -17.62
CA ALA A 351 7.76 -23.60 -17.69
C ALA A 351 7.06 -22.23 -17.57
N ARG A 352 7.51 -21.41 -16.63
CA ARG A 352 7.05 -20.03 -16.48
C ARG A 352 7.24 -19.23 -17.78
N ASN A 353 8.42 -19.28 -18.38
CA ASN A 353 8.74 -18.52 -19.60
C ASN A 353 7.98 -19.01 -20.85
N LEU A 354 7.52 -20.27 -20.85
CA LEU A 354 6.66 -20.81 -21.88
C LEU A 354 5.19 -20.40 -21.70
N LEU A 355 4.70 -20.38 -20.47
CA LEU A 355 3.27 -20.17 -20.17
C LEU A 355 2.90 -18.69 -20.05
N LEU A 356 3.77 -17.84 -19.46
CA LEU A 356 3.46 -16.43 -19.18
C LEU A 356 3.02 -15.62 -20.41
N PRO A 357 3.54 -15.81 -21.63
CA PRO A 357 3.04 -15.08 -22.80
C PRO A 357 1.53 -15.28 -23.05
N PHE A 358 0.98 -16.43 -22.66
CA PHE A 358 -0.43 -16.76 -22.86
C PHE A 358 -1.30 -16.46 -21.63
N ILE A 359 -0.82 -16.82 -20.44
CA ILE A 359 -1.59 -16.66 -19.20
C ILE A 359 -1.40 -15.29 -18.54
N GLY A 360 -0.27 -14.61 -18.78
CA GLY A 360 0.08 -13.34 -18.15
C GLY A 360 -0.94 -12.22 -18.41
N PRO A 361 -1.31 -11.94 -19.67
CA PRO A 361 -2.33 -10.93 -19.99
C PRO A 361 -3.70 -11.25 -19.38
N ARG A 362 -4.07 -12.53 -19.31
CA ARG A 362 -5.31 -12.97 -18.65
C ARG A 362 -5.24 -12.78 -17.15
N SER A 363 -4.14 -13.21 -16.52
CA SER A 363 -3.92 -13.05 -15.08
C SER A 363 -3.95 -11.57 -14.66
N TYR A 364 -3.35 -10.69 -15.46
CA TYR A 364 -3.45 -9.25 -15.26
C TYR A 364 -4.90 -8.77 -15.28
N ARG A 365 -5.65 -9.16 -16.33
CA ARG A 365 -7.06 -8.78 -16.49
C ARG A 365 -7.91 -9.34 -15.34
N ASP A 366 -7.76 -10.61 -15.01
CA ASP A 366 -8.53 -11.27 -13.94
C ASP A 366 -8.31 -10.56 -12.59
N THR A 367 -7.08 -10.07 -12.34
CA THR A 367 -6.74 -9.35 -11.12
C THR A 367 -7.35 -7.96 -11.09
N TYR A 368 -7.20 -7.19 -12.17
CA TYR A 368 -7.53 -5.76 -12.13
C TYR A 368 -8.93 -5.41 -12.67
N ALA A 369 -9.57 -6.26 -13.48
CA ALA A 369 -10.88 -5.94 -14.05
C ALA A 369 -11.96 -5.69 -12.97
N PRO A 370 -12.07 -6.49 -11.89
CA PRO A 370 -13.01 -6.20 -10.80
C PRO A 370 -12.68 -4.90 -10.06
N LEU A 371 -11.42 -4.48 -10.09
CA LEU A 371 -10.94 -3.27 -9.40
C LEU A 371 -11.15 -1.99 -10.21
N ARG A 372 -11.59 -2.08 -11.47
CA ARG A 372 -11.90 -0.92 -12.32
C ARG A 372 -13.18 -0.21 -11.90
N VAL A 373 -14.09 -0.91 -11.27
CA VAL A 373 -15.30 -0.29 -10.72
C VAL A 373 -14.91 0.52 -9.48
N PRO A 374 -15.16 1.84 -9.45
CA PRO A 374 -14.93 2.64 -8.27
C PRO A 374 -15.71 2.12 -7.07
N VAL A 375 -15.15 2.27 -5.86
CA VAL A 375 -15.87 1.91 -4.64
C VAL A 375 -16.97 2.93 -4.34
N SER A 376 -18.07 2.43 -3.81
CA SER A 376 -19.18 3.23 -3.28
C SER A 376 -19.60 2.64 -1.94
N ALA A 377 -20.15 3.45 -1.07
CA ALA A 377 -20.85 2.97 0.13
C ALA A 377 -22.28 2.60 -0.20
#